data_4dae0838234f3f20e020c0d30acdc700
#
_entry.id   4dae0838234f3f20e020c0d30acdc700
#
_cell.length_a   1.000
_cell.length_b   1.000
_cell.length_c   1.000
_cell.angle_alpha   90.00
_cell.angle_beta   90.00
_cell.angle_gamma   90.00
#
_symmetry.space_group_name_H-M   'P 1'
#
loop_
_entity.id
_entity.type
_entity.pdbx_description
1 polymer ?
#
loop_
_entity_poly.entity_id
_entity_poly.type
_entity_poly.pdbx_seq_one_letter_code
_entity_poly.pdbx_strand_id
1 'polypeptide(L)'
;TAYKNVDPYRETSLRYMGYANELGEAFTTYLPEWGLPASYCVAASYVMFDTIDKGQKAYDAAEEEDKIIDTLRISTETLTWQMLASVFWPGSIIRVIVSMAAQMTGDEHHFLPTLIGLAAIPVIVKPIDTTVDKLMESSISKVINGEIKTPEDASAAFMTTMGSFSVPPIMFFIAATIKKLKT
;
A
#
# COMPACT_ATOMS: atom_id res chain seq x y z
N THR A 1 2.67 -15.76 30.04
CA THR A 1 2.25 -14.59 29.23
C THR A 1 2.87 -14.78 27.86
N ALA A 2 2.08 -15.32 26.90
CA ALA A 2 2.53 -15.44 25.51
C ALA A 2 2.77 -14.01 24.99
N TYR A 3 4.01 -13.67 24.70
CA TYR A 3 4.33 -12.49 23.89
C TYR A 3 3.68 -12.72 22.52
N LYS A 4 2.60 -11.99 22.25
CA LYS A 4 2.05 -11.90 20.91
C LYS A 4 3.19 -11.38 20.04
N ASN A 5 3.62 -12.16 19.03
CA ASN A 5 4.63 -11.70 18.08
C ASN A 5 4.01 -10.55 17.29
N VAL A 6 4.28 -9.32 17.73
CA VAL A 6 3.82 -8.10 17.08
C VAL A 6 4.60 -7.94 15.79
N ASP A 7 3.90 -7.80 14.67
CA ASP A 7 4.54 -7.48 13.39
C ASP A 7 5.03 -6.01 13.43
N PRO A 8 6.36 -5.77 13.46
CA PRO A 8 6.87 -4.41 13.60
C PRO A 8 6.49 -3.52 12.42
N TYR A 9 6.35 -4.09 11.22
CA TYR A 9 6.04 -3.33 10.01
C TYR A 9 4.56 -2.99 9.87
N ARG A 10 3.64 -3.81 10.42
CA ARG A 10 2.20 -3.61 10.25
C ARG A 10 1.50 -3.08 11.50
N GLU A 11 2.01 -3.42 12.70
CA GLU A 11 1.34 -3.16 13.97
C GLU A 11 2.00 -2.03 14.79
N THR A 12 3.13 -1.46 14.32
CA THR A 12 3.84 -0.37 15.01
C THR A 12 3.84 0.93 14.20
N SER A 13 4.43 1.99 14.76
CA SER A 13 4.62 3.26 14.07
C SER A 13 5.51 3.17 12.82
N LEU A 14 6.31 2.11 12.67
CA LEU A 14 7.06 1.85 11.45
C LEU A 14 6.15 1.76 10.22
N ARG A 15 4.89 1.37 10.39
CA ARG A 15 3.88 1.30 9.32
C ARG A 15 3.77 2.62 8.54
N TYR A 16 3.96 3.76 9.22
CA TYR A 16 3.87 5.07 8.59
C TYR A 16 5.05 5.40 7.66
N MET A 17 6.17 4.67 7.74
CA MET A 17 7.28 4.84 6.80
C MET A 17 6.90 4.44 5.37
N GLY A 18 5.94 3.52 5.22
CA GLY A 18 5.37 3.19 3.92
C GLY A 18 4.62 4.34 3.23
N TYR A 19 4.35 5.44 3.94
CA TYR A 19 3.69 6.64 3.44
C TYR A 19 4.66 7.83 3.29
N ALA A 20 5.97 7.61 3.42
CA ALA A 20 6.96 8.68 3.33
C ALA A 20 6.92 9.42 1.99
N ASN A 21 6.62 8.72 0.89
CA ASN A 21 6.44 9.31 -0.44
C ASN A 21 5.27 10.32 -0.46
N GLU A 22 4.15 10.03 0.21
CA GLU A 22 3.00 10.95 0.29
C GLU A 22 3.37 12.23 1.06
N LEU A 23 4.18 12.08 2.12
CA LEU A 23 4.73 13.22 2.84
C LEU A 23 5.67 14.04 1.95
N GLY A 24 6.55 13.38 1.18
CA GLY A 24 7.43 14.03 0.22
C GLY A 24 6.68 14.81 -0.86
N GLU A 25 5.64 14.22 -1.44
CA GLU A 25 4.76 14.89 -2.41
C GLU A 25 4.07 16.13 -1.81
N ALA A 26 3.56 15.99 -0.60
CA ALA A 26 2.87 17.07 0.11
C ALA A 26 3.76 18.30 0.34
N PHE A 27 5.04 18.08 0.60
CA PHE A 27 6.01 19.14 0.90
C PHE A 27 6.98 19.43 -0.25
N THR A 28 6.73 18.95 -1.46
CA THR A 28 7.61 19.08 -2.62
C THR A 28 8.10 20.52 -2.84
N THR A 29 7.23 21.52 -2.68
CA THR A 29 7.61 22.93 -2.87
C THR A 29 8.55 23.49 -1.80
N TYR A 30 8.66 22.82 -0.67
CA TYR A 30 9.50 23.22 0.47
C TYR A 30 10.77 22.37 0.61
N LEU A 31 10.82 21.25 -0.10
CA LEU A 31 11.95 20.33 -0.06
C LEU A 31 13.04 20.75 -1.05
N PRO A 32 14.32 20.47 -0.74
CA PRO A 32 15.39 20.54 -1.75
C PRO A 32 15.14 19.49 -2.86
N GLU A 33 15.76 19.65 -4.01
CA GLU A 33 15.58 18.78 -5.20
C GLU A 33 15.71 17.28 -4.89
N TRP A 34 16.56 16.90 -3.95
CA TRP A 34 16.75 15.51 -3.52
C TRP A 34 15.71 15.03 -2.50
N GLY A 35 14.93 15.93 -1.90
CA GLY A 35 14.01 15.63 -0.80
C GLY A 35 12.87 14.72 -1.23
N LEU A 36 12.25 15.00 -2.38
CA LEU A 36 11.19 14.14 -2.93
C LEU A 36 11.73 12.74 -3.30
N PRO A 37 12.82 12.59 -4.08
CA PRO A 37 13.43 11.28 -4.31
C PRO A 37 13.77 10.53 -3.01
N ALA A 38 14.29 11.21 -2.01
CA ALA A 38 14.64 10.61 -0.73
C ALA A 38 13.39 10.03 -0.01
N SER A 39 12.25 10.72 -0.05
CA SER A 39 11.01 10.22 0.54
C SER A 39 10.51 8.93 -0.13
N TYR A 40 10.64 8.83 -1.45
CA TYR A 40 10.37 7.60 -2.18
C TYR A 40 11.34 6.48 -1.84
N CYS A 41 12.64 6.81 -1.65
CA CYS A 41 13.61 5.82 -1.18
C CYS A 41 13.27 5.28 0.21
N VAL A 42 12.79 6.12 1.13
CA VAL A 42 12.34 5.68 2.46
C VAL A 42 11.17 4.71 2.35
N ALA A 43 10.14 5.06 1.57
CA ALA A 43 8.99 4.19 1.38
C ALA A 43 9.38 2.86 0.70
N ALA A 44 10.21 2.90 -0.34
CA ALA A 44 10.70 1.70 -1.00
C ALA A 44 11.56 0.82 -0.09
N SER A 45 12.45 1.42 0.71
CA SER A 45 13.27 0.70 1.68
C SER A 45 12.41 -0.01 2.72
N TYR A 46 11.37 0.66 3.22
CA TYR A 46 10.41 0.06 4.15
C TYR A 46 9.75 -1.19 3.55
N VAL A 47 9.25 -1.11 2.32
CA VAL A 47 8.65 -2.25 1.60
C VAL A 47 9.64 -3.39 1.44
N MET A 48 10.87 -3.06 1.05
CA MET A 48 11.92 -4.08 0.85
C MET A 48 12.36 -4.73 2.16
N PHE A 49 12.52 -3.96 3.24
CA PHE A 49 12.91 -4.51 4.54
C PHE A 49 11.85 -5.44 5.12
N ASP A 50 10.56 -5.09 5.03
CA ASP A 50 9.48 -6.01 5.44
C ASP A 50 9.50 -7.30 4.62
N THR A 51 9.68 -7.19 3.31
CA THR A 51 9.73 -8.34 2.41
C THR A 51 10.91 -9.26 2.72
N ILE A 52 12.10 -8.69 2.95
CA ILE A 52 13.32 -9.43 3.28
C ILE A 52 13.19 -10.09 4.67
N ASP A 53 12.73 -9.36 5.67
CA ASP A 53 12.56 -9.87 7.05
C ASP A 53 11.63 -11.08 7.08
N LYS A 54 10.48 -10.99 6.40
CA LYS A 54 9.53 -12.10 6.34
C LYS A 54 10.02 -13.26 5.49
N GLY A 55 10.67 -12.97 4.38
CA GLY A 55 11.31 -13.98 3.55
C GLY A 55 12.39 -14.75 4.30
N GLN A 56 13.24 -14.06 5.07
CA GLN A 56 14.26 -14.69 5.89
C GLN A 56 13.66 -15.54 7.02
N LYS A 57 12.65 -15.05 7.71
CA LYS A 57 11.93 -15.83 8.73
C LYS A 57 11.31 -17.11 8.15
N ALA A 58 10.77 -17.04 6.93
CA ALA A 58 10.25 -18.21 6.24
C ALA A 58 11.37 -19.20 5.90
N TYR A 59 12.50 -18.71 5.39
CA TYR A 59 13.67 -19.54 5.10
C TYR A 59 14.19 -20.27 6.35
N ASP A 60 14.28 -19.58 7.48
CA ASP A 60 14.79 -20.13 8.74
C ASP A 60 13.81 -21.15 9.38
N ALA A 61 12.51 -21.00 9.11
CA ALA A 61 11.46 -21.86 9.66
C ALA A 61 11.14 -23.09 8.81
N ALA A 62 11.47 -23.09 7.52
CA ALA A 62 11.13 -24.15 6.56
C ALA A 62 12.09 -25.34 6.65
N GLU A 63 11.61 -26.53 6.27
CA GLU A 63 12.44 -27.72 6.07
C GLU A 63 13.37 -27.53 4.87
N GLU A 64 14.52 -28.22 4.84
CA GLU A 64 15.56 -28.02 3.81
C GLU A 64 15.03 -28.12 2.37
N GLU A 65 14.08 -29.00 2.11
CA GLU A 65 13.51 -29.24 0.77
C GLU A 65 12.62 -28.08 0.31
N ASP A 66 11.97 -27.35 1.24
CA ASP A 66 10.97 -26.35 0.96
C ASP A 66 11.48 -24.89 1.14
N LYS A 67 12.69 -24.71 1.68
CA LYS A 67 13.23 -23.37 2.03
C LYS A 67 13.08 -22.32 0.93
N ILE A 68 13.45 -22.66 -0.30
CA ILE A 68 13.39 -21.72 -1.42
C ILE A 68 11.95 -21.40 -1.79
N ILE A 69 11.10 -22.43 -1.83
CA ILE A 69 9.69 -22.29 -2.24
C ILE A 69 8.94 -21.45 -1.21
N ASP A 70 9.10 -21.73 0.08
CA ASP A 70 8.43 -21.00 1.15
C ASP A 70 8.94 -19.57 1.25
N THR A 71 10.25 -19.36 1.09
CA THR A 71 10.81 -18.00 1.03
C THR A 71 10.22 -17.18 -0.11
N LEU A 72 10.16 -17.74 -1.32
CA LEU A 72 9.60 -17.07 -2.50
C LEU A 72 8.10 -16.79 -2.31
N ARG A 73 7.36 -17.76 -1.76
CA ARG A 73 5.94 -17.63 -1.46
C ARG A 73 5.67 -16.46 -0.52
N ILE A 74 6.29 -16.45 0.65
CA ILE A 74 6.09 -15.41 1.68
C ILE A 74 6.62 -14.06 1.22
N SER A 75 7.76 -14.02 0.53
CA SER A 75 8.31 -12.76 -0.01
C SER A 75 7.38 -12.16 -1.07
N THR A 76 6.85 -12.99 -1.99
CA THR A 76 5.91 -12.53 -3.03
C THR A 76 4.62 -12.02 -2.41
N GLU A 77 4.07 -12.74 -1.44
CA GLU A 77 2.86 -12.35 -0.72
C GLU A 77 3.06 -11.02 0.03
N THR A 78 4.17 -10.90 0.76
CA THR A 78 4.51 -9.67 1.50
C THR A 78 4.72 -8.49 0.57
N LEU A 79 5.50 -8.67 -0.51
CA LEU A 79 5.74 -7.60 -1.49
C LEU A 79 4.43 -7.15 -2.14
N THR A 80 3.58 -8.07 -2.54
CA THR A 80 2.29 -7.74 -3.15
C THR A 80 1.39 -6.98 -2.18
N TRP A 81 1.32 -7.44 -0.93
CA TRP A 81 0.59 -6.75 0.12
C TRP A 81 1.10 -5.31 0.31
N GLN A 82 2.41 -5.14 0.42
CA GLN A 82 3.04 -3.83 0.59
C GLN A 82 2.77 -2.90 -0.61
N MET A 83 2.86 -3.41 -1.83
CA MET A 83 2.54 -2.62 -3.03
C MET A 83 1.09 -2.12 -3.03
N LEU A 84 0.15 -2.97 -2.64
CA LEU A 84 -1.26 -2.58 -2.53
C LEU A 84 -1.48 -1.62 -1.35
N ALA A 85 -1.05 -2.02 -0.14
CA ALA A 85 -1.40 -1.32 1.11
C ALA A 85 -0.56 -0.06 1.37
N SER A 86 0.67 0.02 0.86
CA SER A 86 1.58 1.15 1.13
C SER A 86 1.75 2.10 -0.08
N VAL A 87 1.48 1.64 -1.31
CA VAL A 87 1.77 2.42 -2.51
C VAL A 87 0.49 2.75 -3.29
N PHE A 88 -0.20 1.73 -3.83
CA PHE A 88 -1.27 1.96 -4.81
C PHE A 88 -2.55 2.54 -4.18
N TRP A 89 -3.08 1.88 -3.15
CA TRP A 89 -4.33 2.30 -2.53
C TRP A 89 -4.19 3.62 -1.78
N PRO A 90 -3.20 3.82 -0.89
CA PRO A 90 -3.08 5.09 -0.17
C PRO A 90 -2.83 6.26 -1.11
N GLY A 91 -1.90 6.12 -2.05
CA GLY A 91 -1.58 7.17 -2.99
C GLY A 91 -2.79 7.62 -3.82
N SER A 92 -3.64 6.68 -4.24
CA SER A 92 -4.87 7.00 -4.98
C SER A 92 -5.92 7.67 -4.10
N ILE A 93 -6.16 7.15 -2.88
CA ILE A 93 -7.15 7.71 -1.94
C ILE A 93 -6.75 9.12 -1.52
N ILE A 94 -5.48 9.34 -1.14
CA ILE A 94 -4.99 10.65 -0.71
C ILE A 94 -5.15 11.67 -1.83
N ARG A 95 -4.85 11.32 -3.08
CA ARG A 95 -5.04 12.24 -4.22
C ARG A 95 -6.50 12.61 -4.46
N VAL A 96 -7.43 11.68 -4.28
CA VAL A 96 -8.87 11.99 -4.35
C VAL A 96 -9.26 12.96 -3.22
N ILE A 97 -8.84 12.68 -1.98
CA ILE A 97 -9.12 13.55 -0.82
C ILE A 97 -8.57 14.96 -1.05
N VAL A 98 -7.31 15.08 -1.47
CA VAL A 98 -6.68 16.39 -1.75
C VAL A 98 -7.41 17.12 -2.87
N SER A 99 -7.79 16.42 -3.95
CA SER A 99 -8.53 17.03 -5.06
C SER A 99 -9.91 17.52 -4.63
N MET A 100 -10.63 16.76 -3.83
CA MET A 100 -11.92 17.16 -3.27
C MET A 100 -11.78 18.37 -2.31
N ALA A 101 -10.80 18.33 -1.42
CA ALA A 101 -10.51 19.42 -0.50
C ALA A 101 -10.16 20.72 -1.25
N ALA A 102 -9.39 20.63 -2.33
CA ALA A 102 -9.04 21.76 -3.17
C ALA A 102 -10.28 22.38 -3.85
N GLN A 103 -11.26 21.56 -4.25
CA GLN A 103 -12.54 22.07 -4.78
C GLN A 103 -13.33 22.85 -3.72
N MET A 104 -13.32 22.38 -2.47
CA MET A 104 -14.11 23.00 -1.38
C MET A 104 -13.46 24.28 -0.85
N THR A 105 -12.13 24.37 -0.81
CA THR A 105 -11.40 25.48 -0.19
C THR A 105 -11.05 26.63 -1.14
N GLY A 106 -11.20 26.46 -2.44
CA GLY A 106 -10.78 27.44 -3.45
C GLY A 106 -9.26 27.47 -3.65
N ASP A 107 -8.80 28.26 -4.65
CA ASP A 107 -7.39 28.33 -5.03
C ASP A 107 -6.51 29.09 -4.04
N GLU A 108 -7.10 29.88 -3.15
CA GLU A 108 -6.38 30.74 -2.20
C GLU A 108 -5.67 29.95 -1.07
N HIS A 109 -6.04 28.67 -0.89
CA HIS A 109 -5.57 27.84 0.22
C HIS A 109 -4.89 26.53 -0.24
N HIS A 110 -3.88 26.64 -1.11
CA HIS A 110 -3.16 25.46 -1.62
C HIS A 110 -2.57 24.54 -0.53
N PHE A 111 -2.20 25.09 0.62
CA PHE A 111 -1.63 24.33 1.73
C PHE A 111 -2.69 23.52 2.50
N LEU A 112 -3.90 24.02 2.62
CA LEU A 112 -4.97 23.38 3.38
C LEU A 112 -5.43 22.03 2.79
N PRO A 113 -5.66 21.87 1.48
CA PRO A 113 -5.93 20.57 0.87
C PRO A 113 -4.86 19.52 1.15
N THR A 114 -3.59 19.93 1.10
CA THR A 114 -2.45 19.07 1.41
C THR A 114 -2.46 18.61 2.87
N LEU A 115 -2.70 19.52 3.82
CA LEU A 115 -2.84 19.15 5.24
C LEU A 115 -4.00 18.20 5.47
N ILE A 116 -5.13 18.38 4.80
CA ILE A 116 -6.27 17.47 4.88
C ILE A 116 -5.89 16.07 4.38
N GLY A 117 -5.18 15.98 3.25
CA GLY A 117 -4.66 14.72 2.73
C GLY A 117 -3.72 14.00 3.70
N LEU A 118 -2.78 14.73 4.31
CA LEU A 118 -1.86 14.17 5.30
C LEU A 118 -2.58 13.75 6.59
N ALA A 119 -3.53 14.55 7.08
CA ALA A 119 -4.33 14.23 8.25
C ALA A 119 -5.22 12.99 8.03
N ALA A 120 -5.55 12.65 6.79
CA ALA A 120 -6.29 11.45 6.45
C ALA A 120 -5.46 10.17 6.63
N ILE A 121 -4.11 10.23 6.53
CA ILE A 121 -3.24 9.05 6.60
C ILE A 121 -3.54 8.18 7.82
N PRO A 122 -3.49 8.66 9.07
CA PRO A 122 -3.75 7.81 10.23
C PRO A 122 -5.17 7.23 10.27
N VAL A 123 -6.11 7.85 9.59
CA VAL A 123 -7.50 7.39 9.50
C VAL A 123 -7.64 6.26 8.48
N ILE A 124 -6.97 6.37 7.32
CA ILE A 124 -7.13 5.45 6.20
C ILE A 124 -6.24 4.21 6.30
N VAL A 125 -5.14 4.24 7.07
CA VAL A 125 -4.17 3.13 7.16
C VAL A 125 -4.86 1.82 7.54
N LYS A 126 -5.56 1.76 8.67
CA LYS A 126 -6.20 0.52 9.13
C LYS A 126 -7.30 0.01 8.19
N PRO A 127 -8.24 0.83 7.68
CA PRO A 127 -9.19 0.41 6.67
C PRO A 127 -8.53 -0.16 5.41
N ILE A 128 -7.46 0.47 4.92
CA ILE A 128 -6.73 -0.01 3.74
C ILE A 128 -6.10 -1.38 4.05
N ASP A 129 -5.35 -1.49 5.14
CA ASP A 129 -4.68 -2.74 5.53
C ASP A 129 -5.70 -3.89 5.63
N THR A 130 -6.81 -3.68 6.35
CA THR A 130 -7.89 -4.68 6.47
C THR A 130 -8.52 -5.05 5.12
N THR A 131 -8.67 -4.06 4.23
CA THR A 131 -9.22 -4.32 2.89
C THR A 131 -8.25 -5.12 2.05
N VAL A 132 -6.97 -4.76 2.07
CA VAL A 132 -5.92 -5.48 1.34
C VAL A 132 -5.76 -6.90 1.89
N ASP A 133 -5.81 -7.12 3.20
CA ASP A 133 -5.79 -8.46 3.79
C ASP A 133 -6.90 -9.33 3.19
N LYS A 134 -8.16 -8.86 3.19
CA LYS A 134 -9.30 -9.58 2.63
C LYS A 134 -9.17 -9.83 1.13
N LEU A 135 -8.67 -8.84 0.38
CA LEU A 135 -8.43 -8.99 -1.06
C LEU A 135 -7.36 -10.05 -1.32
N MET A 136 -6.26 -10.03 -0.57
CA MET A 136 -5.19 -11.02 -0.67
C MET A 136 -5.70 -12.43 -0.33
N GLU A 137 -6.34 -12.60 0.82
CA GLU A 137 -6.90 -13.88 1.27
C GLU A 137 -7.89 -14.50 0.28
N SER A 138 -8.67 -13.67 -0.39
CA SER A 138 -9.66 -14.14 -1.39
C SER A 138 -9.09 -14.36 -2.79
N SER A 139 -7.84 -13.95 -3.05
CA SER A 139 -7.28 -13.96 -4.41
C SER A 139 -5.83 -14.45 -4.44
N ILE A 140 -4.87 -13.54 -4.31
CA ILE A 140 -3.44 -13.78 -4.56
C ILE A 140 -2.87 -14.84 -3.62
N SER A 141 -3.21 -14.77 -2.32
CA SER A 141 -2.75 -15.76 -1.34
C SER A 141 -3.21 -17.18 -1.70
N LYS A 142 -4.45 -17.34 -2.19
CA LYS A 142 -4.94 -18.65 -2.66
C LYS A 142 -4.15 -19.19 -3.84
N VAL A 143 -3.77 -18.32 -4.78
CA VAL A 143 -2.96 -18.70 -5.94
C VAL A 143 -1.55 -19.11 -5.48
N ILE A 144 -0.93 -18.28 -4.66
CA ILE A 144 0.43 -18.50 -4.14
C ILE A 144 0.49 -19.79 -3.31
N ASN A 145 -0.54 -20.06 -2.50
CA ASN A 145 -0.60 -21.25 -1.63
C ASN A 145 -1.12 -22.52 -2.33
N GLY A 146 -1.46 -22.44 -3.63
CA GLY A 146 -1.95 -23.60 -4.39
C GLY A 146 -3.34 -24.07 -3.94
N GLU A 147 -4.16 -23.18 -3.37
CA GLU A 147 -5.49 -23.47 -2.85
C GLU A 147 -6.60 -23.43 -3.91
N ILE A 148 -6.25 -23.06 -5.15
CA ILE A 148 -7.19 -23.03 -6.27
C ILE A 148 -7.51 -24.46 -6.71
N LYS A 149 -8.74 -24.90 -6.46
CA LYS A 149 -9.18 -26.28 -6.74
C LYS A 149 -10.23 -26.37 -7.84
N THR A 150 -10.97 -25.31 -8.08
CA THR A 150 -12.04 -25.28 -9.07
C THR A 150 -11.85 -24.15 -10.09
N PRO A 151 -12.42 -24.24 -11.30
CA PRO A 151 -12.42 -23.12 -12.26
C PRO A 151 -13.12 -21.87 -11.72
N GLU A 152 -14.12 -22.04 -10.85
CA GLU A 152 -14.84 -20.97 -10.16
C GLU A 152 -13.91 -20.23 -9.21
N ASP A 153 -13.11 -20.95 -8.40
CA ASP A 153 -12.11 -20.35 -7.51
C ASP A 153 -11.07 -19.57 -8.31
N ALA A 154 -10.61 -20.14 -9.43
CA ALA A 154 -9.63 -19.49 -10.29
C ALA A 154 -10.19 -18.18 -10.89
N SER A 155 -11.44 -18.21 -11.37
CA SER A 155 -12.08 -17.02 -11.94
C SER A 155 -12.33 -15.96 -10.87
N ALA A 156 -12.79 -16.33 -9.68
CA ALA A 156 -13.00 -15.42 -8.56
C ALA A 156 -11.68 -14.77 -8.09
N ALA A 157 -10.63 -15.57 -7.93
CA ALA A 157 -9.30 -15.06 -7.57
C ALA A 157 -8.76 -14.10 -8.63
N PHE A 158 -8.90 -14.44 -9.92
CA PHE A 158 -8.49 -13.57 -11.03
C PHE A 158 -9.24 -12.23 -11.03
N MET A 159 -10.57 -12.27 -10.92
CA MET A 159 -11.40 -11.06 -10.92
C MET A 159 -11.08 -10.16 -9.71
N THR A 160 -10.88 -10.75 -8.53
CA THR A 160 -10.51 -10.01 -7.32
C THR A 160 -9.13 -9.37 -7.47
N THR A 161 -8.15 -10.11 -8.01
CA THR A 161 -6.81 -9.59 -8.29
C THR A 161 -6.86 -8.43 -9.28
N MET A 162 -7.57 -8.59 -10.41
CA MET A 162 -7.74 -7.52 -11.39
C MET A 162 -8.41 -6.29 -10.79
N GLY A 163 -9.44 -6.48 -9.96
CA GLY A 163 -10.10 -5.40 -9.24
C GLY A 163 -9.14 -4.66 -8.31
N SER A 164 -8.34 -5.39 -7.53
CA SER A 164 -7.37 -4.81 -6.57
C SER A 164 -6.37 -3.87 -7.24
N PHE A 165 -5.90 -4.21 -8.44
CA PHE A 165 -4.95 -3.41 -9.20
C PHE A 165 -5.59 -2.37 -10.12
N SER A 166 -6.88 -2.53 -10.47
CA SER A 166 -7.58 -1.61 -11.37
C SER A 166 -8.18 -0.40 -10.63
N VAL A 167 -8.60 -0.57 -9.38
CA VAL A 167 -9.22 0.51 -8.59
C VAL A 167 -8.28 1.71 -8.40
N PRO A 168 -7.02 1.57 -7.99
CA PRO A 168 -6.12 2.71 -7.83
C PRO A 168 -5.96 3.57 -9.10
N PRO A 169 -5.66 3.04 -10.29
CA PRO A 169 -5.61 3.85 -11.52
C PRO A 169 -6.92 4.59 -11.82
N ILE A 170 -8.07 3.96 -11.58
CA ILE A 170 -9.38 4.60 -11.73
C ILE A 170 -9.51 5.79 -10.77
N MET A 171 -9.11 5.63 -9.52
CA MET A 171 -9.13 6.70 -8.53
C MET A 171 -8.18 7.85 -8.90
N PHE A 172 -6.99 7.56 -9.45
CA PHE A 172 -6.09 8.57 -10.01
C PHE A 172 -6.75 9.37 -11.14
N PHE A 173 -7.45 8.68 -12.04
CA PHE A 173 -8.19 9.32 -13.12
C PHE A 173 -9.33 10.22 -12.58
N ILE A 174 -10.08 9.76 -11.58
CA ILE A 174 -11.11 10.55 -10.90
C ILE A 174 -10.51 11.81 -10.28
N ALA A 175 -9.41 11.68 -9.53
CA ALA A 175 -8.71 12.82 -8.92
C ALA A 175 -8.25 13.85 -9.96
N ALA A 176 -7.68 13.38 -11.08
CA ALA A 176 -7.27 14.25 -12.18
C ALA A 176 -8.46 14.95 -12.86
N THR A 177 -9.61 14.27 -12.96
CA THR A 177 -10.84 14.85 -13.53
C THR A 177 -11.42 15.91 -12.60
N ILE A 178 -11.50 15.65 -11.30
CA ILE A 178 -11.94 16.65 -10.29
C ILE A 178 -11.08 17.90 -10.40
N LYS A 179 -9.75 17.75 -10.52
CA LYS A 179 -8.85 18.91 -10.65
C LYS A 179 -9.13 19.74 -11.91
N LYS A 180 -9.51 19.10 -13.02
CA LYS A 180 -9.84 19.80 -14.30
C LYS A 180 -11.17 20.55 -14.27
N LEU A 181 -12.13 20.14 -13.44
CA LEU A 181 -13.43 20.82 -13.35
C LEU A 181 -13.33 22.23 -12.75
N LYS A 182 -12.19 22.59 -12.21
CA LYS A 182 -11.92 23.87 -11.57
C LYS A 182 -11.24 24.90 -12.51
N THR A 183 -10.66 24.42 -13.60
CA THR A 183 -10.05 25.26 -14.65
C THR A 183 -11.05 25.63 -15.71
#